data_4918593a80a5468e27acd515ca60cf2b
#
_entry.id   4918593a80a5468e27acd515ca60cf2b
#
_cell.length_a   1.000
_cell.length_b   1.000
_cell.length_c   1.000
_cell.angle_alpha   90.00
_cell.angle_beta   90.00
_cell.angle_gamma   90.00
#
_symmetry.space_group_name_H-M   'P 1'
#
loop_
_entity.id
_entity.type
_entity.pdbx_description
1 polymer ?
#
loop_
_entity_poly.entity_id
_entity_poly.type
_entity_poly.pdbx_seq_one_letter_code
_entity_poly.pdbx_strand_id
1 'polypeptide(L)'
;INLGNMIIATFLCLLCTILSVIFTLFLLSFSDSAWVVSSNINSDNGALSLSEKIVFLIATAIGAPVVEELVFRGVLIGILRKYTNVRTAIIISAIIFGTLHFTSISVIFNAIVMGLAFGYMYVKKDNLALSMTMHAILNCAVVMKSYFGLL
;
A
#
# COMPACT_ATOMS: atom_id res chain seq x y z
N ILE A 1 0.20 -7.73 18.75
CA ILE A 1 0.55 -8.40 17.47
C ILE A 1 1.51 -9.52 17.83
N ASN A 2 1.21 -10.78 17.49
CA ASN A 2 2.12 -11.88 17.75
C ASN A 2 3.06 -12.15 16.56
N LEU A 3 4.19 -12.81 16.82
CA LEU A 3 5.23 -13.08 15.81
C LEU A 3 4.68 -13.87 14.60
N GLY A 4 3.82 -14.85 14.81
CA GLY A 4 3.21 -15.64 13.72
C GLY A 4 2.36 -14.77 12.78
N ASN A 5 1.61 -13.81 13.31
CA ASN A 5 0.84 -12.87 12.49
C ASN A 5 1.75 -11.94 11.69
N MET A 6 2.87 -11.50 12.26
CA MET A 6 3.85 -10.68 11.56
C MET A 6 4.52 -11.45 10.42
N ILE A 7 4.90 -12.70 10.63
CA ILE A 7 5.49 -13.56 9.58
C ILE A 7 4.51 -13.72 8.40
N ILE A 8 3.25 -14.05 8.68
CA ILE A 8 2.22 -14.20 7.64
C ILE A 8 2.01 -12.86 6.90
N ALA A 9 1.95 -11.76 7.63
CA ALA A 9 1.80 -10.43 7.06
C ALA A 9 2.96 -10.07 6.13
N THR A 10 4.21 -10.30 6.57
CA THR A 10 5.41 -10.05 5.77
C THR A 10 5.42 -10.92 4.50
N PHE A 11 5.08 -12.21 4.63
CA PHE A 11 4.99 -13.11 3.47
C PHE A 11 3.94 -12.63 2.45
N LEU A 12 2.76 -12.22 2.91
CA LEU A 12 1.72 -11.67 2.03
C LEU A 12 2.19 -10.38 1.35
N CYS A 13 2.86 -9.47 2.07
CA CYS A 13 3.41 -8.25 1.48
C CYS A 13 4.45 -8.56 0.40
N LEU A 14 5.38 -9.50 0.64
CA LEU A 14 6.36 -9.93 -0.35
C LEU A 14 5.70 -10.54 -1.59
N LEU A 15 4.70 -11.39 -1.41
CA LEU A 15 3.94 -11.99 -2.51
C LEU A 15 3.25 -10.90 -3.35
N CYS A 16 2.58 -9.95 -2.70
CA CYS A 16 1.93 -8.82 -3.37
C CYS A 16 2.93 -7.95 -4.14
N THR A 17 4.11 -7.69 -3.56
CA THR A 17 5.18 -6.94 -4.24
C THR A 17 5.66 -7.67 -5.49
N ILE A 18 5.90 -8.98 -5.40
CA ILE A 18 6.31 -9.81 -6.55
C ILE A 18 5.24 -9.75 -7.66
N LEU A 19 3.96 -9.93 -7.32
CA LEU A 19 2.86 -9.83 -8.28
C LEU A 19 2.80 -8.46 -8.96
N SER A 20 3.01 -7.39 -8.20
CA SER A 20 3.04 -6.03 -8.73
C SER A 20 4.22 -5.79 -9.67
N VAL A 21 5.39 -6.32 -9.35
CA VAL A 21 6.57 -6.25 -10.23
C VAL A 21 6.33 -7.01 -11.52
N ILE A 22 5.82 -8.24 -11.45
CA ILE A 22 5.48 -9.05 -12.63
C ILE A 22 4.47 -8.32 -13.51
N PHE A 23 3.42 -7.74 -12.93
CA PHE A 23 2.43 -6.97 -13.67
C PHE A 23 3.05 -5.73 -14.32
N THR A 24 3.92 -5.01 -13.64
CA THR A 24 4.62 -3.85 -14.21
C THR A 24 5.50 -4.25 -15.39
N LEU A 25 6.28 -5.33 -15.27
CA LEU A 25 7.10 -5.86 -16.38
C LEU A 25 6.23 -6.31 -17.57
N PHE A 26 5.10 -6.93 -17.29
CA PHE A 26 4.12 -7.30 -18.32
C PHE A 26 3.60 -6.06 -19.07
N LEU A 27 3.21 -5.00 -18.36
CA LEU A 27 2.76 -3.76 -19.00
C LEU A 27 3.86 -3.11 -19.85
N LEU A 28 5.10 -3.09 -19.36
CA LEU A 28 6.25 -2.54 -20.08
C LEU A 28 6.55 -3.29 -21.38
N SER A 29 6.19 -4.57 -21.49
CA SER A 29 6.33 -5.34 -22.73
C SER A 29 5.41 -4.85 -23.85
N PHE A 30 4.37 -4.08 -23.55
CA PHE A 30 3.42 -3.52 -24.51
C PHE A 30 3.52 -2.01 -24.70
N SER A 31 4.10 -1.29 -23.75
CA SER A 31 4.14 0.18 -23.81
C SER A 31 5.22 0.75 -22.90
N ASP A 32 6.08 1.60 -23.46
CA ASP A 32 7.07 2.38 -22.72
C ASP A 32 6.50 3.71 -22.16
N SER A 33 5.18 3.85 -22.12
CA SER A 33 4.57 5.10 -21.68
C SER A 33 4.84 5.36 -20.19
N ALA A 34 5.22 6.61 -19.87
CA ALA A 34 5.48 7.05 -18.51
C ALA A 34 4.27 6.84 -17.57
N TRP A 35 3.05 6.77 -18.12
CA TRP A 35 1.83 6.51 -17.34
C TRP A 35 1.70 5.05 -16.88
N VAL A 36 2.37 4.12 -17.58
CA VAL A 36 2.42 2.71 -17.17
C VAL A 36 3.28 2.55 -15.91
N VAL A 37 4.42 3.25 -15.87
CA VAL A 37 5.37 3.20 -14.77
C VAL A 37 5.71 4.63 -14.34
N SER A 38 4.82 5.26 -13.61
CA SER A 38 5.21 6.45 -12.87
C SER A 38 5.94 6.01 -11.60
N SER A 39 7.22 5.84 -11.72
CA SER A 39 8.13 5.89 -10.56
C SER A 39 8.52 7.34 -10.24
N ASN A 40 7.84 8.29 -10.85
CA ASN A 40 8.12 9.71 -10.68
C ASN A 40 7.54 10.22 -9.36
N ILE A 41 8.03 9.69 -8.27
CA ILE A 41 8.63 10.55 -7.25
C ILE A 41 9.86 11.15 -7.98
N ASN A 42 9.64 11.97 -8.97
CA ASN A 42 10.61 12.90 -9.51
C ASN A 42 10.78 13.98 -8.47
N SER A 43 11.38 13.58 -7.56
CA SER A 43 12.11 14.29 -6.64
C SER A 43 13.27 14.94 -7.38
N ASP A 44 13.27 16.22 -7.39
CA ASP A 44 14.43 16.98 -6.96
C ASP A 44 14.79 16.53 -5.53
N ASN A 45 15.08 15.23 -5.36
CA ASN A 45 15.42 14.62 -4.05
C ASN A 45 16.67 15.27 -3.46
N GLY A 46 17.44 16.00 -4.29
CA GLY A 46 18.54 16.85 -3.86
C GLY A 46 18.11 18.18 -3.24
N ALA A 47 16.86 18.64 -3.49
CA ALA A 47 16.38 19.93 -3.01
C ALA A 47 15.86 19.89 -1.56
N LEU A 48 15.38 18.73 -1.07
CA LEU A 48 14.85 18.63 0.29
C LEU A 48 15.95 18.53 1.34
N SER A 49 15.84 19.37 2.36
CA SER A 49 16.66 19.27 3.57
C SER A 49 16.38 17.96 4.33
N LEU A 50 17.30 17.58 5.21
CA LEU A 50 17.11 16.36 6.05
C LEU A 50 15.85 16.44 6.91
N SER A 51 15.54 17.63 7.44
CA SER A 51 14.32 17.82 8.25
C SER A 51 13.05 17.61 7.44
N GLU A 52 13.00 18.11 6.20
CA GLU A 52 11.85 17.90 5.32
C GLU A 52 11.69 16.43 4.94
N LYS A 53 12.79 15.71 4.66
CA LYS A 53 12.78 14.26 4.43
C LYS A 53 12.25 13.47 5.63
N ILE A 54 12.65 13.86 6.84
CA ILE A 54 12.17 13.22 8.10
C ILE A 54 10.68 13.48 8.29
N VAL A 55 10.22 14.72 8.12
CA VAL A 55 8.78 15.07 8.22
C VAL A 55 7.98 14.28 7.19
N PHE A 56 8.45 14.20 5.95
CA PHE A 56 7.79 13.43 4.89
C PHE A 56 7.74 11.93 5.23
N LEU A 57 8.83 11.37 5.76
CA LEU A 57 8.87 9.98 6.20
C LEU A 57 7.82 9.70 7.29
N ILE A 58 7.75 10.54 8.32
CA ILE A 58 6.78 10.38 9.41
C ILE A 58 5.34 10.49 8.87
N ALA A 59 5.06 11.49 8.04
CA ALA A 59 3.74 11.70 7.47
C ALA A 59 3.32 10.51 6.59
N THR A 60 4.22 10.02 5.73
CA THR A 60 3.90 8.98 4.75
C THR A 60 3.96 7.57 5.34
N ALA A 61 4.93 7.29 6.21
CA ALA A 61 5.10 5.94 6.76
C ALA A 61 4.25 5.68 8.02
N ILE A 62 3.79 6.71 8.71
CA ILE A 62 2.98 6.57 9.92
C ILE A 62 1.61 7.23 9.74
N GLY A 63 1.59 8.52 9.40
CA GLY A 63 0.35 9.29 9.34
C GLY A 63 -0.64 8.75 8.30
N ALA A 64 -0.20 8.61 7.04
CA ALA A 64 -1.05 8.12 5.96
C ALA A 64 -1.59 6.70 6.25
N PRO A 65 -0.76 5.69 6.60
CA PRO A 65 -1.27 4.36 6.94
C PRO A 65 -2.30 4.34 8.06
N VAL A 66 -2.12 5.14 9.11
CA VAL A 66 -3.09 5.18 10.21
C VAL A 66 -4.45 5.69 9.72
N VAL A 67 -4.47 6.80 9.00
CA VAL A 67 -5.71 7.39 8.49
C VAL A 67 -6.36 6.48 7.44
N GLU A 68 -5.59 5.97 6.50
CA GLU A 68 -6.10 5.15 5.42
C GLU A 68 -6.65 3.81 5.94
N GLU A 69 -5.96 3.14 6.84
CA GLU A 69 -6.47 1.89 7.40
C GLU A 69 -7.72 2.10 8.27
N LEU A 70 -7.80 3.20 9.03
CA LEU A 70 -9.02 3.56 9.74
C LEU A 70 -10.20 3.74 8.79
N VAL A 71 -10.00 4.48 7.69
CA VAL A 71 -11.06 4.76 6.71
C VAL A 71 -11.44 3.48 5.95
N PHE A 72 -10.48 2.78 5.36
CA PHE A 72 -10.78 1.68 4.45
C PHE A 72 -11.13 0.39 5.18
N ARG A 73 -10.40 0.03 6.24
CA ARG A 73 -10.61 -1.24 6.97
C ARG A 73 -11.55 -1.03 8.15
N GLY A 74 -11.35 0.02 8.94
CA GLY A 74 -12.20 0.31 10.08
C GLY A 74 -13.61 0.70 9.67
N VAL A 75 -13.76 1.71 8.81
CA VAL A 75 -15.08 2.27 8.47
C VAL A 75 -15.69 1.61 7.23
N LEU A 76 -15.00 1.66 6.08
CA LEU A 76 -15.58 1.25 4.79
C LEU A 76 -15.93 -0.25 4.76
N ILE A 77 -15.02 -1.14 5.15
CA ILE A 77 -15.32 -2.58 5.25
C ILE A 77 -16.47 -2.80 6.24
N GLY A 78 -16.47 -2.09 7.38
CA GLY A 78 -17.54 -2.19 8.38
C GLY A 78 -18.92 -1.81 7.82
N ILE A 79 -19.02 -0.76 7.01
CA ILE A 79 -20.24 -0.35 6.33
C ILE A 79 -20.63 -1.38 5.27
N LEU A 80 -19.70 -1.75 4.38
CA LEU A 80 -19.98 -2.68 3.27
C LEU A 80 -20.48 -4.04 3.74
N ARG A 81 -19.98 -4.55 4.86
CA ARG A 81 -20.42 -5.82 5.46
C ARG A 81 -21.87 -5.83 5.91
N LYS A 82 -22.53 -4.66 6.04
CA LYS A 82 -23.98 -4.59 6.32
C LYS A 82 -24.83 -4.91 5.08
N TYR A 83 -24.25 -4.73 3.89
CA TYR A 83 -24.96 -4.86 2.61
C TYR A 83 -24.42 -5.99 1.73
N THR A 84 -23.23 -6.50 2.01
CA THR A 84 -22.53 -7.52 1.21
C THR A 84 -21.89 -8.58 2.10
N ASN A 85 -21.40 -9.66 1.49
CA ASN A 85 -20.56 -10.59 2.20
C ASN A 85 -19.15 -10.03 2.44
N VAL A 86 -18.43 -10.60 3.39
CA VAL A 86 -17.12 -10.12 3.82
C VAL A 86 -16.08 -10.08 2.68
N ARG A 87 -16.10 -11.06 1.77
CA ARG A 87 -15.17 -11.10 0.63
C ARG A 87 -15.41 -9.95 -0.33
N THR A 88 -16.68 -9.72 -0.67
CA THR A 88 -17.09 -8.59 -1.53
C THR A 88 -16.72 -7.25 -0.88
N ALA A 89 -16.94 -7.10 0.43
CA ALA A 89 -16.55 -5.89 1.15
C ALA A 89 -15.04 -5.61 1.06
N ILE A 90 -14.20 -6.64 1.22
CA ILE A 90 -12.74 -6.51 1.06
C ILE A 90 -12.39 -6.10 -0.37
N ILE A 91 -12.98 -6.75 -1.39
CA ILE A 91 -12.68 -6.47 -2.80
C ILE A 91 -13.08 -5.03 -3.16
N ILE A 92 -14.28 -4.59 -2.81
CA ILE A 92 -14.75 -3.23 -3.08
C ILE A 92 -13.84 -2.20 -2.40
N SER A 93 -13.52 -2.42 -1.11
CA SER A 93 -12.63 -1.53 -0.36
C SER A 93 -11.24 -1.45 -1.01
N ALA A 94 -10.68 -2.57 -1.47
CA ALA A 94 -9.38 -2.61 -2.13
C ALA A 94 -9.38 -1.91 -3.50
N ILE A 95 -10.44 -2.07 -4.29
CA ILE A 95 -10.60 -1.37 -5.58
C ILE A 95 -10.66 0.15 -5.35
N ILE A 96 -11.51 0.61 -4.42
CA ILE A 96 -11.62 2.03 -4.09
C ILE A 96 -10.27 2.57 -3.60
N PHE A 97 -9.60 1.86 -2.70
CA PHE A 97 -8.28 2.21 -2.19
C PHE A 97 -7.26 2.37 -3.32
N GLY A 98 -7.19 1.39 -4.22
CA GLY A 98 -6.24 1.43 -5.34
C GLY A 98 -6.54 2.53 -6.35
N THR A 99 -7.81 2.77 -6.68
CA THR A 99 -8.19 3.82 -7.63
C THR A 99 -7.88 5.23 -7.13
N LEU A 100 -7.80 5.45 -5.83
CA LEU A 100 -7.36 6.72 -5.25
C LEU A 100 -5.84 6.95 -5.38
N HIS A 101 -5.07 5.93 -5.74
CA HIS A 101 -3.63 6.01 -6.00
C HIS A 101 -3.33 6.19 -7.50
N PHE A 102 -4.06 7.06 -8.19
CA PHE A 102 -4.12 7.20 -9.65
C PHE A 102 -2.89 7.85 -10.32
N THR A 103 -1.69 7.67 -9.78
CA THR A 103 -0.45 8.20 -10.38
C THR A 103 0.03 7.41 -11.59
N SER A 104 -0.22 6.10 -11.61
CA SER A 104 0.04 5.22 -12.76
C SER A 104 -0.77 3.93 -12.64
N ILE A 105 -0.90 3.19 -13.76
CA ILE A 105 -1.58 1.87 -13.77
C ILE A 105 -0.88 0.91 -12.80
N SER A 106 0.45 0.90 -12.80
CA SER A 106 1.23 0.03 -11.91
C SER A 106 0.99 0.34 -10.44
N VAL A 107 0.89 1.62 -10.07
CA VAL A 107 0.60 2.04 -8.69
C VAL A 107 -0.83 1.67 -8.30
N ILE A 108 -1.82 1.91 -9.18
CA ILE A 108 -3.22 1.50 -8.95
C ILE A 108 -3.28 -0.02 -8.69
N PHE A 109 -2.68 -0.82 -9.57
CA PHE A 109 -2.67 -2.28 -9.42
C PHE A 109 -2.01 -2.72 -8.12
N ASN A 110 -0.82 -2.18 -7.81
CA ASN A 110 -0.12 -2.46 -6.56
C ASN A 110 -0.98 -2.12 -5.34
N ALA A 111 -1.60 -0.94 -5.32
CA ALA A 111 -2.45 -0.51 -4.21
C ALA A 111 -3.71 -1.40 -4.07
N ILE A 112 -4.32 -1.87 -5.17
CA ILE A 112 -5.43 -2.84 -5.11
C ILE A 112 -4.96 -4.15 -4.47
N VAL A 113 -3.83 -4.71 -4.93
CA VAL A 113 -3.29 -5.98 -4.43
C VAL A 113 -2.93 -5.88 -2.94
N MET A 114 -2.25 -4.79 -2.55
CA MET A 114 -1.96 -4.52 -1.13
C MET A 114 -3.25 -4.29 -0.33
N GLY A 115 -4.22 -3.60 -0.92
CA GLY A 115 -5.53 -3.37 -0.32
C GLY A 115 -6.27 -4.66 0.01
N LEU A 116 -6.19 -5.67 -0.86
CA LEU A 116 -6.75 -7.01 -0.63
C LEU A 116 -6.03 -7.72 0.53
N ALA A 117 -4.69 -7.66 0.57
CA ALA A 117 -3.89 -8.29 1.62
C ALA A 117 -4.20 -7.67 3.01
N PHE A 118 -4.23 -6.34 3.09
CA PHE A 118 -4.52 -5.62 4.34
C PHE A 118 -5.96 -5.89 4.80
N GLY A 119 -6.94 -5.83 3.88
CA GLY A 119 -8.33 -6.14 4.18
C GLY A 119 -8.53 -7.58 4.66
N TYR A 120 -7.87 -8.53 4.01
CA TYR A 120 -7.88 -9.94 4.43
C TYR A 120 -7.29 -10.11 5.83
N MET A 121 -6.11 -9.53 6.09
CA MET A 121 -5.46 -9.65 7.40
C MET A 121 -6.26 -8.98 8.50
N TYR A 122 -6.83 -7.78 8.23
CA TYR A 122 -7.73 -7.09 9.16
C TYR A 122 -8.91 -7.99 9.56
N VAL A 123 -9.64 -8.52 8.58
CA VAL A 123 -10.82 -9.34 8.86
C VAL A 123 -10.46 -10.67 9.51
N LYS A 124 -9.40 -11.34 9.04
CA LYS A 124 -9.00 -12.66 9.57
C LYS A 124 -8.48 -12.60 11.00
N LYS A 125 -7.81 -11.50 11.35
CA LYS A 125 -7.15 -11.35 12.66
C LYS A 125 -7.90 -10.42 13.61
N ASP A 126 -8.98 -9.80 13.13
CA ASP A 126 -9.74 -8.77 13.85
C ASP A 126 -8.83 -7.73 14.51
N ASN A 127 -7.83 -7.28 13.76
CA ASN A 127 -6.77 -6.43 14.28
C ASN A 127 -6.36 -5.36 13.27
N LEU A 128 -6.88 -4.16 13.46
CA LEU A 128 -6.58 -3.00 12.61
C LEU A 128 -5.11 -2.55 12.73
N ALA A 129 -4.53 -2.66 13.92
CA ALA A 129 -3.13 -2.29 14.13
C ALA A 129 -2.18 -3.17 13.30
N LEU A 130 -2.56 -4.40 12.99
CA LEU A 130 -1.77 -5.28 12.14
C LEU A 130 -1.73 -4.75 10.70
N SER A 131 -2.87 -4.37 10.11
CA SER A 131 -2.90 -3.79 8.76
C SER A 131 -2.19 -2.44 8.70
N MET A 132 -2.34 -1.59 9.72
CA MET A 132 -1.57 -0.33 9.85
C MET A 132 -0.06 -0.59 9.86
N THR A 133 0.39 -1.59 10.63
CA THR A 133 1.82 -1.93 10.70
C THR A 133 2.36 -2.45 9.37
N MET A 134 1.60 -3.33 8.69
CA MET A 134 1.97 -3.82 7.35
C MET A 134 2.12 -2.67 6.36
N HIS A 135 1.14 -1.78 6.33
CA HIS A 135 1.13 -0.61 5.46
C HIS A 135 2.29 0.35 5.78
N ALA A 136 2.50 0.66 7.05
CA ALA A 136 3.58 1.52 7.51
C ALA A 136 4.98 0.99 7.11
N ILE A 137 5.22 -0.31 7.24
CA ILE A 137 6.48 -0.94 6.85
C ILE A 137 6.72 -0.79 5.34
N LEU A 138 5.70 -1.01 4.51
CA LEU A 138 5.82 -0.87 3.06
C LEU A 138 6.07 0.58 2.64
N ASN A 139 5.34 1.53 3.21
CA ASN A 139 5.55 2.95 2.93
C ASN A 139 6.93 3.42 3.41
N CYS A 140 7.38 2.95 4.57
CA CYS A 140 8.73 3.22 5.05
C CYS A 140 9.78 2.72 4.05
N ALA A 141 9.67 1.49 3.55
CA ALA A 141 10.60 0.94 2.57
C ALA A 141 10.62 1.77 1.27
N VAL A 142 9.45 2.19 0.76
CA VAL A 142 9.35 3.06 -0.43
C VAL A 142 10.02 4.40 -0.20
N VAL A 143 9.77 5.07 0.94
CA VAL A 143 10.36 6.37 1.25
C VAL A 143 11.87 6.26 1.46
N MET A 144 12.34 5.22 2.18
CA MET A 144 13.76 4.99 2.43
C MET A 144 14.52 4.80 1.11
N LYS A 145 13.97 4.01 0.19
CA LYS A 145 14.53 3.85 -1.15
C LYS A 145 14.57 5.16 -1.92
N SER A 146 13.44 5.88 -1.98
CA SER A 146 13.27 7.04 -2.85
C SER A 146 14.04 8.28 -2.40
N TYR A 147 14.08 8.53 -1.10
CA TYR A 147 14.61 9.79 -0.54
C TYR A 147 15.97 9.65 0.13
N PHE A 148 16.34 8.46 0.56
CA PHE A 148 17.59 8.21 1.27
C PHE A 148 18.55 7.30 0.49
N GLY A 149 18.12 6.71 -0.63
CA GLY A 149 18.93 5.78 -1.42
C GLY A 149 19.31 4.52 -0.65
N LEU A 150 18.56 4.19 0.40
CA LEU A 150 18.74 3.02 1.25
C LEU A 150 17.79 1.92 0.77
N LEU A 151 18.30 0.75 0.40
CA LEU A 151 17.64 -0.46 -0.15
C LEU A 151 17.79 -0.62 -1.68
#